data_124a21670a98012b0798aaf12684c2e6
#
_entry.id   124a21670a98012b0798aaf12684c2e6
#
_cell.length_a   1.000
_cell.length_b   1.000
_cell.length_c   1.000
_cell.angle_alpha   90.00
_cell.angle_beta   90.00
_cell.angle_gamma   90.00
#
_symmetry.space_group_name_H-M   'P 1'
#
loop_
_entity.id
_entity.type
_entity.pdbx_description
1 polymer ?
#
loop_
_entity_poly.entity_id
_entity_poly.type
_entity_poly.pdbx_seq_one_letter_code
_entity_poly.pdbx_strand_id
1 'polypeptide(L)'
;MKKKIHQFDRMYLFEDINFSTQDEQEKEETGKRFETLLRSMNVSYKVIVSNHYADNGRLREEILQKAVSKEMEPLAKEYHKLIEKRLQEGRGGLLQSKYFIVSCRKPDYESARNYFNTIEFSIQQLFHRLGSCLIPLDATERLRALHSYYRMGGLPV
;
A
#
# COMPACT_ATOMS: atom_id res chain seq x y z
N MET A 1 7.55 21.76 -34.96
CA MET A 1 6.45 20.99 -34.36
C MET A 1 6.63 20.93 -32.85
N LYS A 2 5.70 21.44 -32.05
CA LYS A 2 5.74 21.28 -30.60
C LYS A 2 5.49 19.80 -30.25
N LYS A 3 6.45 19.10 -29.66
CA LYS A 3 6.24 17.73 -29.18
C LYS A 3 5.14 17.75 -28.12
N LYS A 4 4.14 16.90 -28.27
CA LYS A 4 3.05 16.71 -27.30
C LYS A 4 3.66 16.13 -26.02
N ILE A 5 3.45 16.77 -24.88
CA ILE A 5 3.96 16.33 -23.58
C ILE A 5 2.83 15.54 -22.88
N HIS A 6 3.17 14.35 -22.40
CA HIS A 6 2.26 13.47 -21.68
C HIS A 6 2.66 13.38 -20.20
N GLN A 7 1.71 13.17 -19.35
CA GLN A 7 1.94 12.87 -17.94
C GLN A 7 1.98 11.36 -17.75
N PHE A 8 2.99 10.90 -17.02
CA PHE A 8 3.19 9.50 -16.64
C PHE A 8 3.31 9.42 -15.12
N ASP A 9 2.78 8.34 -14.56
CA ASP A 9 2.79 8.09 -13.13
C ASP A 9 3.32 6.67 -12.85
N ARG A 10 4.13 6.53 -11.79
CA ARG A 10 4.52 5.24 -11.23
C ARG A 10 4.05 5.17 -9.78
N MET A 11 3.42 4.06 -9.42
CA MET A 11 2.78 3.87 -8.12
C MET A 11 3.51 2.80 -7.32
N TYR A 12 3.70 3.07 -6.06
CA TYR A 12 4.36 2.21 -5.09
C TYR A 12 3.47 2.00 -3.88
N LEU A 13 3.47 0.81 -3.33
CA LEU A 13 2.98 0.54 -1.98
C LEU A 13 4.12 0.84 -1.01
N PHE A 14 3.84 1.47 0.13
CA PHE A 14 4.82 1.61 1.19
C PHE A 14 4.27 1.15 2.52
N GLU A 15 5.16 0.56 3.33
CA GLU A 15 4.83 0.04 4.64
C GLU A 15 4.88 1.14 5.70
N ASP A 16 4.06 0.98 6.73
CA ASP A 16 4.06 1.89 7.86
C ASP A 16 5.37 1.83 8.64
N ILE A 17 5.80 3.00 9.06
CA ILE A 17 6.81 3.11 10.11
C ILE A 17 6.10 2.85 11.43
N ASN A 18 6.62 1.93 12.23
CA ASN A 18 6.02 1.59 13.51
C ASN A 18 6.32 2.68 14.56
N PHE A 19 5.75 3.85 14.34
CA PHE A 19 5.97 5.05 15.14
C PHE A 19 5.40 4.91 16.57
N SER A 20 4.34 4.12 16.73
CA SER A 20 3.65 3.98 18.01
C SER A 20 4.44 3.21 19.08
N THR A 21 5.39 2.35 18.68
CA THR A 21 6.23 1.55 19.58
C THR A 21 7.57 2.19 19.88
N GLN A 22 7.89 3.30 19.24
CA GLN A 22 9.14 4.03 19.44
C GLN A 22 9.10 4.86 20.72
N ASP A 23 10.24 5.00 21.39
CA ASP A 23 10.40 5.96 22.46
C ASP A 23 10.44 7.42 21.93
N GLU A 24 10.45 8.40 22.82
CA GLU A 24 10.40 9.82 22.42
C GLU A 24 11.64 10.26 21.63
N GLN A 25 12.82 9.70 21.92
CA GLN A 25 14.05 10.01 21.20
C GLN A 25 14.01 9.40 19.81
N GLU A 26 13.59 8.15 19.67
CA GLU A 26 13.42 7.46 18.39
C GLU A 26 12.38 8.16 17.50
N LYS A 27 11.27 8.65 18.09
CA LYS A 27 10.24 9.43 17.38
C LYS A 27 10.83 10.72 16.83
N GLU A 28 11.63 11.44 17.62
CA GLU A 28 12.28 12.67 17.17
C GLU A 28 13.25 12.40 16.02
N GLU A 29 14.05 11.34 16.10
CA GLU A 29 14.96 10.93 15.03
C GLU A 29 14.20 10.53 13.77
N THR A 30 13.12 9.77 13.92
CA THR A 30 12.24 9.37 12.80
C THR A 30 11.63 10.61 12.13
N GLY A 31 11.19 11.59 12.92
CA GLY A 31 10.69 12.87 12.43
C GLY A 31 11.73 13.63 11.61
N LYS A 32 12.97 13.71 12.09
CA LYS A 32 14.10 14.35 11.37
C LYS A 32 14.44 13.61 10.06
N ARG A 33 14.40 12.27 10.07
CA ARG A 33 14.60 11.46 8.86
C ARG A 33 13.48 11.69 7.84
N PHE A 34 12.23 11.79 8.30
CA PHE A 34 11.09 12.10 7.44
C PHE A 34 11.19 13.50 6.82
N GLU A 35 11.57 14.49 7.60
CA GLU A 35 11.83 15.84 7.10
C GLU A 35 12.95 15.83 6.03
N THR A 36 14.03 15.10 6.28
CA THR A 36 15.13 14.93 5.33
C THR A 36 14.66 14.27 4.03
N LEU A 37 13.82 13.24 4.13
CA LEU A 37 13.20 12.59 2.96
C LEU A 37 12.41 13.61 2.14
N LEU A 38 11.51 14.36 2.77
CA LEU A 38 10.67 15.34 2.07
C LEU A 38 11.50 16.43 1.39
N ARG A 39 12.54 16.94 2.07
CA ARG A 39 13.45 17.96 1.53
C ARG A 39 14.33 17.43 0.39
N SER A 40 14.69 16.13 0.44
CA SER A 40 15.55 15.52 -0.58
C SER A 40 14.76 15.08 -1.83
N MET A 41 13.45 14.99 -1.74
CA MET A 41 12.61 14.60 -2.86
C MET A 41 12.48 15.73 -3.88
N ASN A 42 13.23 15.63 -4.96
CA ASN A 42 13.16 16.56 -6.10
C ASN A 42 12.26 16.00 -7.21
N VAL A 43 11.12 15.44 -6.83
CA VAL A 43 10.15 14.83 -7.75
C VAL A 43 8.72 15.27 -7.40
N SER A 44 7.86 15.30 -8.41
CA SER A 44 6.43 15.52 -8.17
C SER A 44 5.80 14.22 -7.66
N TYR A 45 5.21 14.24 -6.48
CA TYR A 45 4.61 13.06 -5.87
C TYR A 45 3.25 13.34 -5.24
N LYS A 46 2.51 12.25 -5.01
CA LYS A 46 1.25 12.22 -4.26
C LYS A 46 1.28 11.03 -3.31
N VAL A 47 0.65 11.20 -2.15
CA VAL A 47 0.40 10.11 -1.20
C VAL A 47 -1.10 9.85 -1.16
N ILE A 48 -1.49 8.59 -1.33
CA ILE A 48 -2.86 8.13 -1.19
C ILE A 48 -2.89 7.20 0.01
N VAL A 49 -3.80 7.46 0.93
CA VAL A 49 -4.12 6.56 2.04
C VAL A 49 -5.50 6.01 1.80
N SER A 50 -5.61 4.70 1.65
CA SER A 50 -6.87 3.99 1.41
C SER A 50 -7.17 3.05 2.55
N ASN A 51 -8.33 3.23 3.17
CA ASN A 51 -8.85 2.30 4.16
C ASN A 51 -9.76 1.30 3.46
N HIS A 52 -9.53 0.01 3.68
CA HIS A 52 -10.38 -1.04 3.14
C HIS A 52 -10.55 -2.14 4.18
N TYR A 53 -11.66 -2.85 4.07
CA TYR A 53 -11.85 -4.02 4.91
C TYR A 53 -10.94 -5.15 4.43
N ALA A 54 -10.32 -5.87 5.38
CA ALA A 54 -9.55 -7.06 5.06
C ALA A 54 -10.45 -8.04 4.28
N ASP A 55 -10.04 -8.38 3.06
CA ASP A 55 -10.69 -9.48 2.34
C ASP A 55 -10.27 -10.81 2.99
N ASN A 56 -11.04 -11.21 3.99
CA ASN A 56 -10.82 -12.46 4.72
C ASN A 56 -11.35 -13.69 3.97
N GLY A 57 -11.93 -13.52 2.76
CA GLY A 57 -12.43 -14.63 1.96
C GLY A 57 -11.31 -15.62 1.63
N ARG A 58 -10.16 -15.12 1.23
CA ARG A 58 -8.98 -15.93 0.90
C ARG A 58 -8.40 -16.66 2.13
N LEU A 59 -8.34 -15.97 3.27
CA LEU A 59 -7.91 -16.55 4.55
C LEU A 59 -8.88 -17.64 5.02
N ARG A 60 -10.17 -17.45 4.79
CA ARG A 60 -11.22 -18.44 5.06
C ARG A 60 -11.02 -19.72 4.25
N GLU A 61 -10.80 -19.58 2.95
CA GLU A 61 -10.55 -20.73 2.06
C GLU A 61 -9.26 -21.45 2.44
N GLU A 62 -8.19 -20.76 2.76
CA GLU A 62 -6.93 -21.35 3.20
C GLU A 62 -7.07 -22.12 4.54
N ILE A 63 -7.81 -21.58 5.49
CA ILE A 63 -8.06 -22.24 6.78
C ILE A 63 -8.91 -23.51 6.58
N LEU A 64 -9.94 -23.44 5.74
CA LEU A 64 -10.78 -24.61 5.43
C LEU A 64 -10.02 -25.68 4.64
N GLN A 65 -9.12 -25.27 3.72
CA GLN A 65 -8.28 -26.21 2.97
C GLN A 65 -7.18 -26.84 3.83
N LYS A 66 -6.66 -26.12 4.84
CA LYS A 66 -5.65 -26.64 5.78
C LYS A 66 -6.23 -27.49 6.91
N ALA A 67 -7.53 -27.48 7.11
CA ALA A 67 -8.21 -28.39 8.03
C ALA A 67 -8.28 -29.79 7.43
N VAL A 68 -7.10 -30.42 7.25
CA VAL A 68 -6.90 -31.68 6.51
C VAL A 68 -7.36 -32.92 7.29
N SER A 69 -7.64 -32.83 8.60
CA SER A 69 -8.09 -33.93 9.42
C SER A 69 -9.51 -33.74 9.93
N LYS A 70 -10.31 -34.81 9.93
CA LYS A 70 -11.67 -34.82 10.49
C LYS A 70 -11.72 -34.33 11.96
N GLU A 71 -10.64 -34.47 12.69
CA GLU A 71 -10.52 -34.02 14.08
C GLU A 71 -10.40 -32.51 14.21
N MET A 72 -9.84 -31.82 13.20
CA MET A 72 -9.70 -30.38 13.20
C MET A 72 -10.88 -29.61 12.56
N GLU A 73 -11.79 -30.32 11.91
CA GLU A 73 -12.96 -29.74 11.25
C GLU A 73 -13.90 -28.97 12.22
N PRO A 74 -14.19 -29.47 13.43
CA PRO A 74 -14.99 -28.72 14.40
C PRO A 74 -14.33 -27.43 14.84
N LEU A 75 -13.02 -27.46 15.09
CA LEU A 75 -12.23 -26.29 15.49
C LEU A 75 -12.18 -25.22 14.37
N ALA A 76 -12.01 -25.65 13.13
CA ALA A 76 -12.03 -24.78 11.96
C ALA A 76 -13.40 -24.10 11.78
N LYS A 77 -14.50 -24.82 12.01
CA LYS A 77 -15.87 -24.29 11.97
C LYS A 77 -16.13 -23.27 13.07
N GLU A 78 -15.63 -23.53 14.29
CA GLU A 78 -15.77 -22.61 15.42
C GLU A 78 -14.96 -21.32 15.18
N TYR A 79 -13.73 -21.45 14.68
CA TYR A 79 -12.90 -20.31 14.31
C TYR A 79 -13.53 -19.48 13.18
N HIS A 80 -14.14 -20.15 12.20
CA HIS A 80 -14.86 -19.49 11.12
C HIS A 80 -16.05 -18.65 11.65
N LYS A 81 -16.85 -19.23 12.57
CA LYS A 81 -17.95 -18.49 13.22
C LYS A 81 -17.46 -17.27 14.00
N LEU A 82 -16.30 -17.38 14.66
CA LEU A 82 -15.70 -16.30 15.42
C LEU A 82 -15.24 -15.16 14.51
N ILE A 83 -14.67 -15.48 13.35
CA ILE A 83 -14.30 -14.49 12.33
C ILE A 83 -15.55 -13.82 11.77
N GLU A 84 -16.58 -14.58 11.44
CA GLU A 84 -17.85 -14.02 10.92
C GLU A 84 -18.49 -13.06 11.93
N LYS A 85 -18.53 -13.45 13.20
CA LYS A 85 -19.05 -12.59 14.25
C LYS A 85 -18.28 -11.29 14.37
N ARG A 86 -16.95 -11.34 14.35
CA ARG A 86 -16.10 -10.11 14.37
C ARG A 86 -16.31 -9.22 13.15
N LEU A 87 -16.52 -9.81 11.97
CA LEU A 87 -16.82 -9.06 10.74
C LEU A 87 -18.20 -8.38 10.83
N GLN A 88 -19.23 -9.08 11.32
CA GLN A 88 -20.57 -8.52 11.53
C GLN A 88 -20.59 -7.41 12.60
N GLU A 89 -19.76 -7.51 13.62
CA GLU A 89 -19.62 -6.49 14.66
C GLU A 89 -18.83 -5.25 14.21
N GLY A 90 -18.46 -5.16 12.92
CA GLY A 90 -17.63 -4.06 12.38
C GLY A 90 -16.18 -4.07 12.90
N ARG A 91 -15.79 -5.12 13.62
CA ARG A 91 -14.42 -5.33 14.14
C ARG A 91 -13.53 -6.09 13.17
N GLY A 92 -14.02 -6.39 11.98
CA GLY A 92 -13.22 -6.91 10.88
C GLY A 92 -12.21 -5.84 10.49
N GLY A 93 -10.91 -6.13 10.72
CA GLY A 93 -9.84 -5.16 10.69
C GLY A 93 -9.89 -4.26 9.46
N LEU A 94 -10.08 -2.98 9.71
CA LEU A 94 -9.88 -1.96 8.70
C LEU A 94 -8.38 -1.94 8.39
N LEU A 95 -8.02 -2.38 7.20
CA LEU A 95 -6.66 -2.30 6.71
C LEU A 95 -6.45 -0.94 6.05
N GLN A 96 -5.32 -0.36 6.33
CA GLN A 96 -4.89 0.87 5.69
C GLN A 96 -3.75 0.55 4.71
N SER A 97 -3.97 0.83 3.43
CA SER A 97 -2.92 0.77 2.42
C SER A 97 -2.46 2.18 2.07
N LYS A 98 -1.16 2.37 1.99
CA LYS A 98 -0.53 3.65 1.67
C LYS A 98 0.22 3.53 0.35
N TYR A 99 -0.10 4.43 -0.55
CA TYR A 99 0.48 4.46 -1.88
C TYR A 99 1.24 5.75 -2.10
N PHE A 100 2.43 5.62 -2.65
CA PHE A 100 3.27 6.72 -3.09
C PHE A 100 3.29 6.76 -4.61
N ILE A 101 2.87 7.87 -5.20
CA ILE A 101 2.77 8.03 -6.64
C ILE A 101 3.72 9.11 -7.08
N VAL A 102 4.65 8.78 -7.95
CA VAL A 102 5.57 9.73 -8.57
C VAL A 102 5.08 10.03 -9.97
N SER A 103 5.03 11.32 -10.31
CA SER A 103 4.57 11.81 -11.61
C SER A 103 5.70 12.50 -12.36
N CYS A 104 5.72 12.35 -13.69
CA CYS A 104 6.59 13.12 -14.56
C CYS A 104 5.87 13.53 -15.85
N ARG A 105 6.40 14.56 -16.52
CA ARG A 105 5.93 15.00 -17.84
C ARG A 105 7.02 14.74 -18.87
N LYS A 106 6.77 13.85 -19.82
CA LYS A 106 7.72 13.44 -20.85
C LYS A 106 7.03 13.35 -22.21
N PRO A 107 7.79 13.45 -23.31
CA PRO A 107 7.22 13.38 -24.67
C PRO A 107 6.73 11.98 -25.03
N ASP A 108 7.31 10.93 -24.44
CA ASP A 108 7.05 9.54 -24.76
C ASP A 108 7.23 8.63 -23.55
N TYR A 109 6.75 7.40 -23.68
CA TYR A 109 6.80 6.38 -22.63
C TYR A 109 8.24 5.96 -22.29
N GLU A 110 9.12 5.86 -23.27
CA GLU A 110 10.50 5.42 -23.06
C GLU A 110 11.29 6.43 -22.23
N SER A 111 11.15 7.71 -22.54
CA SER A 111 11.72 8.81 -21.75
C SER A 111 11.19 8.83 -20.31
N ALA A 112 9.90 8.53 -20.11
CA ALA A 112 9.31 8.43 -18.79
C ALA A 112 9.82 7.20 -18.03
N ARG A 113 9.93 6.06 -18.68
CA ARG A 113 10.46 4.82 -18.10
C ARG A 113 11.90 5.00 -17.63
N ASN A 114 12.74 5.60 -18.45
CA ASN A 114 14.14 5.86 -18.12
C ASN A 114 14.24 6.82 -16.92
N TYR A 115 13.42 7.87 -16.90
CA TYR A 115 13.34 8.77 -15.75
C TYR A 115 12.96 8.03 -14.46
N PHE A 116 11.90 7.23 -14.47
CA PHE A 116 11.49 6.47 -13.29
C PHE A 116 12.56 5.48 -12.83
N ASN A 117 13.21 4.78 -13.74
CA ASN A 117 14.28 3.85 -13.39
C ASN A 117 15.47 4.55 -12.73
N THR A 118 15.78 5.77 -13.18
CA THR A 118 16.88 6.56 -12.60
C THR A 118 16.57 7.01 -11.17
N ILE A 119 15.35 7.45 -10.89
CA ILE A 119 14.99 7.99 -9.58
C ILE A 119 14.56 6.91 -8.58
N GLU A 120 14.12 5.74 -9.05
CA GLU A 120 13.54 4.69 -8.22
C GLU A 120 14.48 4.25 -7.11
N PHE A 121 15.73 3.94 -7.45
CA PHE A 121 16.72 3.54 -6.46
C PHE A 121 16.92 4.59 -5.36
N SER A 122 17.02 5.86 -5.74
CA SER A 122 17.21 6.95 -4.78
C SER A 122 16.01 7.10 -3.85
N ILE A 123 14.79 6.98 -4.37
CA ILE A 123 13.57 7.07 -3.57
C ILE A 123 13.46 5.87 -2.64
N GLN A 124 13.73 4.65 -3.13
CA GLN A 124 13.74 3.44 -2.30
C GLN A 124 14.75 3.55 -1.14
N GLN A 125 15.95 4.08 -1.39
CA GLN A 125 16.95 4.31 -0.34
C GLN A 125 16.47 5.32 0.71
N LEU A 126 15.76 6.37 0.31
CA LEU A 126 15.19 7.33 1.24
C LEU A 126 14.13 6.70 2.15
N PHE A 127 13.23 5.89 1.58
CA PHE A 127 12.23 5.15 2.36
C PHE A 127 12.87 4.10 3.28
N HIS A 128 13.89 3.38 2.80
CA HIS A 128 14.62 2.40 3.61
C HIS A 128 15.29 3.05 4.84
N ARG A 129 15.85 4.26 4.69
CA ARG A 129 16.42 5.02 5.82
C ARG A 129 15.38 5.42 6.86
N LEU A 130 14.12 5.51 6.48
CA LEU A 130 13.00 5.74 7.38
C LEU A 130 12.53 4.48 8.11
N GLY A 131 13.07 3.30 7.76
CA GLY A 131 12.57 2.02 8.24
C GLY A 131 11.28 1.57 7.53
N SER A 132 11.01 2.12 6.33
CA SER A 132 9.89 1.73 5.48
C SER A 132 10.39 1.03 4.21
N CYS A 133 9.52 0.28 3.56
CA CYS A 133 9.79 -0.39 2.29
C CYS A 133 8.90 0.20 1.20
N LEU A 134 9.48 0.46 0.03
CA LEU A 134 8.78 0.99 -1.13
C LEU A 134 8.72 -0.08 -2.23
N ILE A 135 7.54 -0.62 -2.48
CA ILE A 135 7.30 -1.74 -3.39
C ILE A 135 6.62 -1.22 -4.65
N PRO A 136 7.24 -1.34 -5.85
CA PRO A 136 6.59 -0.93 -7.08
C PRO A 136 5.40 -1.83 -7.40
N LEU A 137 4.26 -1.24 -7.75
CA LEU A 137 3.06 -1.96 -8.14
C LEU A 137 3.08 -2.28 -9.64
N ASP A 138 2.68 -3.50 -9.96
CA ASP A 138 2.40 -3.88 -11.34
C ASP A 138 1.09 -3.25 -11.87
N ALA A 139 0.79 -3.45 -13.15
CA ALA A 139 -0.40 -2.87 -13.78
C ALA A 139 -1.71 -3.37 -13.14
N THR A 140 -1.77 -4.64 -12.75
CA THR A 140 -2.96 -5.26 -12.14
C THR A 140 -3.17 -4.77 -10.71
N GLU A 141 -2.11 -4.71 -9.93
CA GLU A 141 -2.12 -4.20 -8.55
C GLU A 141 -2.51 -2.72 -8.53
N ARG A 142 -1.94 -1.92 -9.45
CA ARG A 142 -2.29 -0.52 -9.61
C ARG A 142 -3.77 -0.32 -9.93
N LEU A 143 -4.33 -1.10 -10.86
CA LEU A 143 -5.75 -1.04 -11.19
C LEU A 143 -6.63 -1.41 -10.00
N ARG A 144 -6.27 -2.43 -9.23
CA ARG A 144 -6.98 -2.80 -8.00
C ARG A 144 -6.94 -1.69 -6.96
N ALA A 145 -5.78 -1.09 -6.72
CA ALA A 145 -5.62 0.01 -5.78
C ALA A 145 -6.46 1.23 -6.18
N LEU A 146 -6.43 1.64 -7.44
CA LEU A 146 -7.24 2.75 -7.97
C LEU A 146 -8.73 2.44 -7.92
N HIS A 147 -9.12 1.21 -8.28
CA HIS A 147 -10.51 0.79 -8.22
C HIS A 147 -11.05 0.80 -6.78
N SER A 148 -10.27 0.32 -5.81
CA SER A 148 -10.61 0.40 -4.39
C SER A 148 -10.77 1.85 -3.93
N TYR A 149 -9.84 2.72 -4.29
CA TYR A 149 -9.88 4.14 -3.95
C TYR A 149 -11.11 4.86 -4.49
N TYR A 150 -11.46 4.64 -5.75
CA TYR A 150 -12.62 5.31 -6.38
C TYR A 150 -13.96 4.71 -5.98
N ARG A 151 -14.05 3.42 -5.63
CA ARG A 151 -15.30 2.80 -5.16
C ARG A 151 -15.67 3.17 -3.73
N MET A 152 -14.71 3.47 -2.87
CA MET A 152 -14.99 3.91 -1.50
C MET A 152 -15.68 5.30 -1.44
N GLY A 153 -15.67 6.06 -2.52
CA GLY A 153 -16.46 7.30 -2.66
C GLY A 153 -17.93 7.10 -3.05
N GLY A 154 -18.33 5.88 -3.39
CA GLY A 154 -19.70 5.51 -3.71
C GLY A 154 -20.26 4.61 -2.61
N LEU A 155 -21.18 5.15 -1.80
CA LEU A 155 -22.04 4.33 -0.96
C LEU A 155 -22.68 3.23 -1.83
N PRO A 156 -22.77 1.98 -1.35
CA PRO A 156 -23.52 0.96 -2.07
C PRO A 156 -24.98 1.40 -2.10
N VAL A 157 -25.51 1.53 -3.31
CA VAL A 157 -26.94 1.61 -3.55
C VAL A 157 -27.51 0.21 -3.36
#